data_0cb20bcd8a5fa2417837b3843bc313be
#
_entry.id   0cb20bcd8a5fa2417837b3843bc313be
#
_cell.length_a   1.000
_cell.length_b   1.000
_cell.length_c   1.000
_cell.angle_alpha   90.00
_cell.angle_beta   90.00
_cell.angle_gamma   90.00
#
_symmetry.space_group_name_H-M   'P 1'
#
loop_
_entity.id
_entity.type
_entity.pdbx_description
1 polymer ?
#
loop_
_entity_poly.entity_id
_entity_poly.type
_entity_poly.pdbx_seq_one_letter_code
_entity_poly.pdbx_strand_id
1 'polypeptide(L)'
;LKTNVKAFAKYVKDFITYKGFDRVILLGNSLGGHIALYHTKMYPEKMLGLIITGSSGLYESAMGDSYPRRGDYDYIQKKAEDVFYDPKIATKEIVDEVYEMANDRIKLIKTLTIAKSAIRHNMAKDLPKMTTPTCIIWGRNDKVTPPEVAEEFNKLLPNSTLYWIDKCGHAAMMEHPDEFNSVLEDWLTNVYQPVS
;
A
#
# COMPACT_ATOMS: atom_id res chain seq x y z
N LEU A 1 16.43 3.97 15.19
CA LEU A 1 15.50 2.98 14.62
C LEU A 1 15.82 2.77 13.14
N LYS A 2 15.90 1.50 12.68
CA LYS A 2 16.10 1.21 11.25
C LYS A 2 14.82 1.54 10.50
N THR A 3 14.93 2.35 9.44
CA THR A 3 13.80 2.82 8.62
C THR A 3 13.84 2.07 7.28
N ASN A 4 13.29 0.85 7.24
CA ASN A 4 13.17 0.03 6.05
C ASN A 4 11.98 -0.94 6.16
N VAL A 5 11.55 -1.53 5.04
CA VAL A 5 10.40 -2.46 4.97
C VAL A 5 10.51 -3.59 5.99
N LYS A 6 11.69 -4.20 6.13
CA LYS A 6 11.91 -5.33 7.05
C LYS A 6 11.72 -4.93 8.51
N ALA A 7 12.21 -3.76 8.91
CA ALA A 7 12.06 -3.25 10.27
C ALA A 7 10.60 -2.95 10.60
N PHE A 8 9.86 -2.34 9.65
CA PHE A 8 8.44 -2.07 9.83
C PHE A 8 7.61 -3.36 9.91
N ALA A 9 7.90 -4.36 9.11
CA ALA A 9 7.24 -5.67 9.23
C ALA A 9 7.49 -6.33 10.60
N LYS A 10 8.69 -6.12 11.18
CA LYS A 10 8.97 -6.56 12.55
C LYS A 10 8.13 -5.78 13.57
N TYR A 11 7.93 -4.48 13.41
CA TYR A 11 7.04 -3.71 14.30
C TYR A 11 5.60 -4.21 14.23
N VAL A 12 5.10 -4.53 13.03
CA VAL A 12 3.78 -5.15 12.87
C VAL A 12 3.71 -6.46 13.64
N LYS A 13 4.71 -7.32 13.52
CA LYS A 13 4.80 -8.57 14.28
C LYS A 13 4.81 -8.34 15.79
N ASP A 14 5.62 -7.41 16.27
CA ASP A 14 5.72 -7.09 17.70
C ASP A 14 4.38 -6.51 18.22
N PHE A 15 3.67 -5.70 17.42
CA PHE A 15 2.34 -5.18 17.74
C PHE A 15 1.28 -6.29 17.82
N ILE A 16 1.24 -7.21 16.86
CA ILE A 16 0.35 -8.36 16.86
C ILE A 16 0.55 -9.19 18.13
N THR A 17 1.82 -9.45 18.47
CA THR A 17 2.18 -10.18 19.70
C THR A 17 1.76 -9.43 20.97
N TYR A 18 2.02 -8.11 21.02
CA TYR A 18 1.63 -7.26 22.15
C TYR A 18 0.10 -7.25 22.38
N LYS A 19 -0.67 -7.25 21.29
CA LYS A 19 -2.14 -7.33 21.35
C LYS A 19 -2.69 -8.72 21.69
N GLY A 20 -1.85 -9.75 21.71
CA GLY A 20 -2.26 -11.12 21.97
C GLY A 20 -3.09 -11.75 20.84
N PHE A 21 -3.02 -11.20 19.62
CA PHE A 21 -3.69 -11.80 18.48
C PHE A 21 -2.94 -13.05 18.02
N ASP A 22 -3.68 -14.13 17.86
CA ASP A 22 -3.09 -15.38 17.35
C ASP A 22 -2.87 -15.30 15.84
N ARG A 23 -3.90 -14.94 15.09
CA ARG A 23 -3.88 -14.79 13.64
C ARG A 23 -4.64 -13.52 13.22
N VAL A 24 -4.21 -12.88 12.13
CA VAL A 24 -4.75 -11.61 11.67
C VAL A 24 -4.98 -11.58 10.15
N ILE A 25 -5.84 -10.69 9.71
CA ILE A 25 -5.86 -10.18 8.33
C ILE A 25 -5.16 -8.83 8.35
N LEU A 26 -4.17 -8.64 7.48
CA LEU A 26 -3.50 -7.35 7.31
C LEU A 26 -4.03 -6.66 6.06
N LEU A 27 -4.36 -5.39 6.21
CA LEU A 27 -4.68 -4.50 5.09
C LEU A 27 -3.60 -3.42 4.98
N GLY A 28 -3.09 -3.20 3.79
CA GLY A 28 -2.08 -2.16 3.55
C GLY A 28 -2.21 -1.47 2.20
N ASN A 29 -2.11 -0.13 2.23
CA ASN A 29 -2.00 0.70 1.03
C ASN A 29 -0.55 1.07 0.77
N SER A 30 -0.14 1.08 -0.49
CA SER A 30 1.17 1.56 -0.95
C SER A 30 2.33 0.88 -0.19
N LEU A 31 3.14 1.64 0.51
CA LEU A 31 4.19 1.13 1.40
C LEU A 31 3.63 0.18 2.47
N GLY A 32 2.43 0.47 3.00
CA GLY A 32 1.74 -0.41 3.97
C GLY A 32 1.45 -1.79 3.38
N GLY A 33 1.05 -1.86 2.11
CA GLY A 33 0.88 -3.11 1.38
C GLY A 33 2.19 -3.90 1.27
N HIS A 34 3.28 -3.23 0.94
CA HIS A 34 4.61 -3.86 0.88
C HIS A 34 5.07 -4.41 2.25
N ILE A 35 4.83 -3.66 3.32
CA ILE A 35 5.11 -4.11 4.68
C ILE A 35 4.27 -5.34 5.03
N ALA A 36 2.98 -5.33 4.69
CA ALA A 36 2.07 -6.44 4.91
C ALA A 36 2.47 -7.69 4.11
N LEU A 37 2.86 -7.53 2.83
CA LEU A 37 3.43 -8.60 2.00
C LEU A 37 4.68 -9.20 2.63
N TYR A 38 5.63 -8.38 3.05
CA TYR A 38 6.86 -8.86 3.67
C TYR A 38 6.58 -9.54 5.02
N HIS A 39 5.66 -9.01 5.83
CA HIS A 39 5.23 -9.64 7.08
C HIS A 39 4.62 -11.03 6.80
N THR A 40 3.71 -11.12 5.84
CA THR A 40 3.05 -12.37 5.44
C THR A 40 4.06 -13.42 4.97
N LYS A 41 5.06 -13.02 4.20
CA LYS A 41 6.17 -13.90 3.81
C LYS A 41 6.94 -14.45 5.01
N MET A 42 7.19 -13.61 6.02
CA MET A 42 8.03 -13.98 7.18
C MET A 42 7.27 -14.76 8.24
N TYR A 43 5.95 -14.55 8.36
CA TYR A 43 5.11 -15.14 9.42
C TYR A 43 3.79 -15.66 8.84
N PRO A 44 3.82 -16.58 7.84
CA PRO A 44 2.61 -17.03 7.16
C PRO A 44 1.62 -17.72 8.13
N GLU A 45 2.11 -18.36 9.17
CA GLU A 45 1.29 -19.02 10.21
C GLU A 45 0.45 -18.05 11.04
N LYS A 46 0.82 -16.77 11.05
CA LYS A 46 0.08 -15.68 11.73
C LYS A 46 -0.98 -15.04 10.86
N MET A 47 -1.08 -15.45 9.59
CA MET A 47 -1.96 -14.80 8.64
C MET A 47 -3.24 -15.60 8.41
N LEU A 48 -4.38 -14.92 8.50
CA LEU A 48 -5.68 -15.39 8.00
C LEU A 48 -5.89 -14.94 6.56
N GLY A 49 -5.46 -13.75 6.22
CA GLY A 49 -5.59 -13.17 4.88
C GLY A 49 -4.74 -11.91 4.73
N LEU A 50 -4.60 -11.47 3.51
CA LEU A 50 -3.87 -10.27 3.12
C LEU A 50 -4.72 -9.42 2.19
N ILE A 51 -4.75 -8.11 2.41
CA ILE A 51 -5.45 -7.17 1.55
C ILE A 51 -4.45 -6.08 1.17
N ILE A 52 -4.20 -5.92 -0.13
CA ILE A 52 -3.28 -4.90 -0.65
C ILE A 52 -4.00 -3.97 -1.63
N THR A 53 -3.68 -2.70 -1.54
CA THR A 53 -4.20 -1.67 -2.46
C THR A 53 -3.10 -0.70 -2.84
N GLY A 54 -2.95 -0.37 -4.11
CA GLY A 54 -1.88 0.50 -4.61
C GLY A 54 -0.49 0.12 -4.09
N SER A 55 -0.23 -1.17 -3.86
CA SER A 55 0.94 -1.63 -3.10
C SER A 55 2.25 -1.44 -3.87
N SER A 56 3.28 -1.00 -3.16
CA SER A 56 4.66 -1.18 -3.59
C SER A 56 5.13 -2.62 -3.39
N GLY A 57 6.32 -2.95 -3.87
CA GLY A 57 6.93 -4.29 -3.73
C GLY A 57 7.27 -4.98 -5.04
N LEU A 58 6.79 -4.46 -6.18
CA LEU A 58 7.18 -4.87 -7.52
C LEU A 58 7.81 -3.70 -8.28
N TYR A 59 6.99 -2.81 -8.81
CA TYR A 59 7.38 -1.65 -9.59
C TYR A 59 6.59 -0.41 -9.18
N GLU A 60 7.25 0.74 -9.16
CA GLU A 60 6.64 2.05 -8.89
C GLU A 60 7.15 3.06 -9.91
N SER A 61 6.25 3.78 -10.58
CA SER A 61 6.64 4.76 -11.61
C SER A 61 6.94 6.16 -11.05
N ALA A 62 6.38 6.51 -9.92
CA ALA A 62 6.25 7.92 -9.51
C ALA A 62 7.39 8.49 -8.68
N MET A 63 8.39 7.70 -8.30
CA MET A 63 9.45 8.16 -7.38
C MET A 63 10.77 8.53 -8.06
N GLY A 64 10.81 8.54 -9.41
CA GLY A 64 12.08 8.61 -10.14
C GLY A 64 12.63 10.01 -10.39
N ASP A 65 11.82 11.00 -10.71
CA ASP A 65 12.30 12.11 -11.54
C ASP A 65 12.17 13.53 -10.98
N SER A 66 11.72 13.73 -9.74
CA SER A 66 11.65 15.09 -9.22
C SER A 66 12.20 15.23 -7.80
N TYR A 67 13.25 16.04 -7.68
CA TYR A 67 13.67 16.58 -6.39
C TYR A 67 12.47 17.29 -5.73
N PRO A 68 12.11 16.97 -4.48
CA PRO A 68 11.03 17.66 -3.82
C PRO A 68 11.35 19.15 -3.68
N ARG A 69 10.57 19.98 -4.34
CA ARG A 69 10.62 21.45 -4.20
C ARG A 69 9.90 21.82 -2.91
N ARG A 70 10.58 21.67 -1.77
CA ARG A 70 9.98 21.73 -0.43
C ARG A 70 9.26 23.05 -0.13
N GLY A 71 9.77 24.18 -0.59
CA GLY A 71 9.17 25.49 -0.35
C GLY A 71 8.09 25.90 -1.36
N ASP A 72 7.80 25.06 -2.32
CA ASP A 72 6.85 25.35 -3.40
C ASP A 72 5.52 24.66 -3.12
N TYR A 73 4.57 25.42 -2.57
CA TYR A 73 3.25 24.91 -2.19
C TYR A 73 2.47 24.40 -3.40
N ASP A 74 2.51 25.13 -4.51
CA ASP A 74 1.77 24.77 -5.72
C ASP A 74 2.31 23.45 -6.31
N TYR A 75 3.61 23.25 -6.27
CA TYR A 75 4.23 21.98 -6.66
C TYR A 75 3.77 20.82 -5.76
N ILE A 76 3.72 21.02 -4.44
CA ILE A 76 3.27 20.01 -3.48
C ILE A 76 1.79 19.71 -3.66
N GLN A 77 0.95 20.75 -3.86
CA GLN A 77 -0.46 20.59 -4.18
C GLN A 77 -0.64 19.70 -5.42
N LYS A 78 0.05 20.03 -6.51
CA LYS A 78 0.00 19.24 -7.75
C LYS A 78 0.38 17.78 -7.53
N LYS A 79 1.40 17.51 -6.71
CA LYS A 79 1.81 16.14 -6.36
C LYS A 79 0.80 15.41 -5.50
N ALA A 80 0.12 16.09 -4.58
CA ALA A 80 -0.97 15.52 -3.79
C ALA A 80 -2.20 15.21 -4.69
N GLU A 81 -2.54 16.10 -5.59
CA GLU A 81 -3.61 15.91 -6.59
C GLU A 81 -3.35 14.72 -7.51
N ASP A 82 -2.10 14.50 -7.94
CA ASP A 82 -1.71 13.39 -8.82
C ASP A 82 -1.92 11.99 -8.19
N VAL A 83 -2.09 11.90 -6.86
CA VAL A 83 -2.41 10.66 -6.14
C VAL A 83 -3.82 10.18 -6.44
N PHE A 84 -4.74 11.10 -6.76
CA PHE A 84 -6.16 10.83 -6.98
C PHE A 84 -6.54 10.93 -8.46
N TYR A 85 -7.63 10.28 -8.84
CA TYR A 85 -8.28 10.50 -10.14
C TYR A 85 -9.02 11.84 -10.14
N ASP A 86 -9.82 12.10 -9.09
CA ASP A 86 -10.42 13.41 -8.85
C ASP A 86 -9.48 14.26 -7.98
N PRO A 87 -8.84 15.30 -8.54
CA PRO A 87 -7.91 16.15 -7.79
C PRO A 87 -8.56 16.87 -6.60
N LYS A 88 -9.89 16.98 -6.56
CA LYS A 88 -10.62 17.62 -5.44
C LYS A 88 -10.54 16.84 -4.14
N ILE A 89 -10.21 15.55 -4.20
CA ILE A 89 -9.98 14.71 -3.01
C ILE A 89 -8.75 15.19 -2.23
N ALA A 90 -7.76 15.76 -2.92
CA ALA A 90 -6.63 16.44 -2.29
C ALA A 90 -7.08 17.79 -1.70
N THR A 91 -7.85 17.74 -0.60
CA THR A 91 -8.31 18.95 0.10
C THR A 91 -7.15 19.81 0.58
N LYS A 92 -7.44 21.06 0.93
CA LYS A 92 -6.43 21.97 1.48
C LYS A 92 -5.73 21.37 2.72
N GLU A 93 -6.47 20.70 3.58
CA GLU A 93 -5.94 20.06 4.78
C GLU A 93 -4.91 18.97 4.44
N ILE A 94 -5.22 18.13 3.45
CA ILE A 94 -4.30 17.08 2.96
C ILE A 94 -3.04 17.72 2.38
N VAL A 95 -3.20 18.77 1.56
CA VAL A 95 -2.06 19.47 0.96
C VAL A 95 -1.19 20.14 2.03
N ASP A 96 -1.82 20.77 3.04
CA ASP A 96 -1.13 21.41 4.16
C ASP A 96 -0.30 20.38 4.95
N GLU A 97 -0.86 19.21 5.27
CA GLU A 97 -0.14 18.11 5.95
C GLU A 97 1.08 17.63 5.15
N VAL A 98 0.91 17.45 3.83
CA VAL A 98 2.01 17.04 2.95
C VAL A 98 3.09 18.13 2.88
N TYR A 99 2.67 19.42 2.83
CA TYR A 99 3.58 20.55 2.83
C TYR A 99 4.39 20.65 4.12
N GLU A 100 3.73 20.52 5.27
CA GLU A 100 4.40 20.50 6.57
C GLU A 100 5.39 19.34 6.70
N MET A 101 4.97 18.14 6.28
CA MET A 101 5.83 16.95 6.27
C MET A 101 7.06 17.14 5.37
N ALA A 102 6.88 17.70 4.18
CA ALA A 102 7.96 17.94 3.23
C ALA A 102 8.96 19.00 3.72
N ASN A 103 8.50 19.94 4.54
CA ASN A 103 9.34 21.00 5.11
C ASN A 103 9.97 20.63 6.46
N ASP A 104 9.51 19.57 7.14
CA ASP A 104 10.20 18.98 8.27
C ASP A 104 11.37 18.11 7.79
N ARG A 105 12.59 18.59 8.04
CA ARG A 105 13.81 17.90 7.59
C ARG A 105 13.92 16.46 8.10
N ILE A 106 13.52 16.21 9.35
CA ILE A 106 13.64 14.88 9.97
C ILE A 106 12.61 13.93 9.38
N LYS A 107 11.36 14.38 9.27
CA LYS A 107 10.28 13.59 8.65
C LYS A 107 10.61 13.27 7.21
N LEU A 108 11.04 14.24 6.41
CA LEU A 108 11.42 14.06 5.02
C LEU A 108 12.55 13.04 4.85
N ILE A 109 13.64 13.12 5.64
CA ILE A 109 14.74 12.15 5.55
C ILE A 109 14.25 10.73 5.86
N LYS A 110 13.39 10.56 6.86
CA LYS A 110 12.80 9.26 7.20
C LYS A 110 11.92 8.74 6.05
N THR A 111 11.06 9.59 5.51
CA THR A 111 10.17 9.25 4.37
C THR A 111 10.98 8.85 3.15
N LEU A 112 11.99 9.61 2.77
CA LEU A 112 12.86 9.28 1.63
C LEU A 112 13.68 8.00 1.88
N THR A 113 14.09 7.74 3.10
CA THR A 113 14.85 6.53 3.46
C THR A 113 13.99 5.27 3.31
N ILE A 114 12.74 5.30 3.81
CA ILE A 114 11.84 4.16 3.69
C ILE A 114 11.39 3.96 2.25
N ALA A 115 11.11 5.02 1.52
CA ALA A 115 10.76 4.97 0.11
C ALA A 115 11.86 4.32 -0.74
N LYS A 116 13.11 4.75 -0.57
CA LYS A 116 14.28 4.12 -1.22
C LYS A 116 14.44 2.65 -0.83
N SER A 117 14.11 2.29 0.40
CA SER A 117 14.12 0.88 0.84
C SER A 117 13.05 0.07 0.13
N ALA A 118 11.85 0.62 -0.04
CA ALA A 118 10.75 -0.04 -0.74
C ALA A 118 11.09 -0.30 -2.22
N ILE A 119 11.60 0.71 -2.93
CA ILE A 119 12.01 0.59 -4.34
C ILE A 119 13.08 -0.49 -4.55
N ARG A 120 14.03 -0.61 -3.61
CA ARG A 120 15.12 -1.59 -3.70
C ARG A 120 14.71 -3.01 -3.32
N HIS A 121 13.55 -3.18 -2.72
CA HIS A 121 13.08 -4.46 -2.21
C HIS A 121 11.97 -5.02 -3.09
N ASN A 122 12.36 -5.72 -4.16
CA ASN A 122 11.41 -6.37 -5.07
C ASN A 122 11.05 -7.78 -4.58
N MET A 123 9.76 -8.10 -4.53
CA MET A 123 9.21 -9.36 -4.00
C MET A 123 8.81 -10.37 -5.08
N ALA A 124 9.03 -10.09 -6.36
CA ALA A 124 8.59 -10.96 -7.46
C ALA A 124 8.98 -12.43 -7.30
N LYS A 125 10.18 -12.71 -6.73
CA LYS A 125 10.64 -14.07 -6.49
C LYS A 125 10.00 -14.76 -5.28
N ASP A 126 9.41 -14.00 -4.39
CA ASP A 126 8.80 -14.48 -3.15
C ASP A 126 7.29 -14.75 -3.31
N LEU A 127 6.59 -13.88 -4.05
CA LEU A 127 5.13 -13.92 -4.22
C LEU A 127 4.60 -15.30 -4.67
N PRO A 128 5.22 -16.04 -5.60
CA PRO A 128 4.71 -17.35 -6.02
C PRO A 128 4.70 -18.43 -4.93
N LYS A 129 5.40 -18.17 -3.81
CA LYS A 129 5.48 -19.10 -2.67
C LYS A 129 4.49 -18.73 -1.55
N MET A 130 3.81 -17.59 -1.67
CA MET A 130 2.89 -17.08 -0.66
C MET A 130 1.48 -17.59 -0.97
N THR A 131 0.98 -18.51 -0.14
CA THR A 131 -0.33 -19.15 -0.33
C THR A 131 -1.45 -18.51 0.50
N THR A 132 -1.15 -17.50 1.29
CA THR A 132 -2.14 -16.75 2.08
C THR A 132 -3.21 -16.16 1.15
N PRO A 133 -4.51 -16.35 1.45
CA PRO A 133 -5.59 -15.73 0.68
C PRO A 133 -5.39 -14.21 0.59
N THR A 134 -5.40 -13.69 -0.63
CA THR A 134 -5.06 -12.28 -0.87
C THR A 134 -6.14 -11.58 -1.69
N CYS A 135 -6.64 -10.46 -1.16
CA CYS A 135 -7.47 -9.50 -1.87
C CYS A 135 -6.59 -8.37 -2.43
N ILE A 136 -6.72 -8.10 -3.70
CA ILE A 136 -6.04 -7.02 -4.39
C ILE A 136 -7.09 -6.02 -4.84
N ILE A 137 -7.09 -4.79 -4.30
CA ILE A 137 -8.02 -3.73 -4.68
C ILE A 137 -7.23 -2.60 -5.32
N TRP A 138 -7.59 -2.18 -6.53
CA TRP A 138 -6.78 -1.21 -7.24
C TRP A 138 -7.58 -0.22 -8.06
N GLY A 139 -7.16 1.05 -8.03
CA GLY A 139 -7.70 2.07 -8.91
C GLY A 139 -7.20 1.91 -10.35
N ARG A 140 -8.12 1.92 -11.32
CA ARG A 140 -7.75 1.80 -12.75
C ARG A 140 -6.92 2.96 -13.28
N ASN A 141 -6.87 4.08 -12.55
CA ASN A 141 -6.16 5.28 -12.93
C ASN A 141 -5.01 5.61 -11.97
N ASP A 142 -4.53 4.60 -11.23
CA ASP A 142 -3.39 4.77 -10.32
C ASP A 142 -2.13 5.14 -11.13
N LYS A 143 -1.60 6.35 -10.88
CA LYS A 143 -0.40 6.87 -11.51
C LYS A 143 0.87 6.62 -10.69
N VAL A 144 0.71 6.25 -9.42
CA VAL A 144 1.82 5.98 -8.49
C VAL A 144 2.31 4.53 -8.65
N THR A 145 1.38 3.59 -8.52
CA THR A 145 1.60 2.18 -8.85
C THR A 145 0.64 1.79 -9.97
N PRO A 146 1.10 1.80 -11.22
CA PRO A 146 0.22 1.61 -12.39
C PRO A 146 -0.57 0.31 -12.37
N PRO A 147 -1.72 0.24 -13.07
CA PRO A 147 -2.59 -0.94 -13.10
C PRO A 147 -1.90 -2.26 -13.43
N GLU A 148 -0.88 -2.22 -14.27
CA GLU A 148 -0.08 -3.39 -14.67
C GLU A 148 0.61 -4.04 -13.46
N VAL A 149 0.88 -3.26 -12.42
CA VAL A 149 1.45 -3.78 -11.16
C VAL A 149 0.44 -4.64 -10.42
N ALA A 150 -0.84 -4.25 -10.41
CA ALA A 150 -1.91 -5.06 -9.83
C ALA A 150 -2.10 -6.39 -10.57
N GLU A 151 -2.05 -6.35 -11.90
CA GLU A 151 -2.12 -7.55 -12.74
C GLU A 151 -0.94 -8.49 -12.46
N GLU A 152 0.26 -7.94 -12.31
CA GLU A 152 1.45 -8.74 -11.99
C GLU A 152 1.38 -9.33 -10.56
N PHE A 153 0.87 -8.59 -9.57
CA PHE A 153 0.58 -9.15 -8.25
C PHE A 153 -0.40 -10.31 -8.33
N ASN A 154 -1.51 -10.14 -9.05
CA ASN A 154 -2.53 -11.17 -9.20
C ASN A 154 -2.01 -12.42 -9.94
N LYS A 155 -1.12 -12.24 -10.90
CA LYS A 155 -0.45 -13.33 -11.62
C LYS A 155 0.53 -14.10 -10.74
N LEU A 156 1.29 -13.40 -9.88
CA LEU A 156 2.34 -13.98 -9.06
C LEU A 156 1.83 -14.60 -7.75
N LEU A 157 0.75 -14.07 -7.19
CA LEU A 157 0.14 -14.57 -5.95
C LEU A 157 -0.85 -15.70 -6.26
N PRO A 158 -0.55 -16.97 -5.89
CA PRO A 158 -1.34 -18.12 -6.36
C PRO A 158 -2.76 -18.18 -5.82
N ASN A 159 -3.04 -17.50 -4.70
CA ASN A 159 -4.34 -17.47 -4.06
C ASN A 159 -4.84 -16.02 -3.91
N SER A 160 -4.98 -15.32 -5.02
CA SER A 160 -5.40 -13.93 -5.03
C SER A 160 -6.62 -13.67 -5.90
N THR A 161 -7.38 -12.65 -5.54
CA THR A 161 -8.50 -12.10 -6.30
C THR A 161 -8.28 -10.61 -6.49
N LEU A 162 -8.36 -10.14 -7.74
CA LEU A 162 -8.16 -8.75 -8.13
C LEU A 162 -9.50 -8.05 -8.37
N TYR A 163 -9.72 -6.95 -7.69
CA TYR A 163 -10.85 -6.05 -7.84
C TYR A 163 -10.38 -4.69 -8.34
N TRP A 164 -11.12 -4.16 -9.32
CA TRP A 164 -10.86 -2.86 -9.89
C TRP A 164 -11.89 -1.84 -9.41
N ILE A 165 -11.43 -0.63 -9.11
CA ILE A 165 -12.29 0.54 -8.90
C ILE A 165 -12.06 1.51 -10.05
N ASP A 166 -13.14 1.82 -10.79
CA ASP A 166 -13.09 2.72 -11.93
C ASP A 166 -13.00 4.19 -11.48
N LYS A 167 -12.38 5.03 -12.33
CA LYS A 167 -12.19 6.47 -12.03
C LYS A 167 -11.55 6.69 -10.66
N CYS A 168 -10.56 5.91 -10.34
CA CYS A 168 -9.91 5.85 -9.05
C CYS A 168 -8.39 5.87 -9.22
N GLY A 169 -7.71 6.67 -8.41
CA GLY A 169 -6.26 6.74 -8.32
C GLY A 169 -5.66 5.80 -7.29
N HIS A 170 -4.62 6.26 -6.61
CA HIS A 170 -3.78 5.46 -5.73
C HIS A 170 -4.41 5.14 -4.36
N ALA A 171 -5.29 5.98 -3.88
CA ALA A 171 -5.89 5.86 -2.54
C ALA A 171 -7.38 5.54 -2.62
N ALA A 172 -7.71 4.36 -3.10
CA ALA A 172 -9.08 3.91 -3.36
C ALA A 172 -10.01 4.02 -2.14
N MET A 173 -9.50 3.77 -0.93
CA MET A 173 -10.25 3.90 0.32
C MET A 173 -10.63 5.35 0.67
N MET A 174 -9.93 6.33 0.09
CA MET A 174 -10.23 7.75 0.28
C MET A 174 -11.12 8.30 -0.84
N GLU A 175 -10.91 7.81 -2.05
CA GLU A 175 -11.57 8.32 -3.24
C GLU A 175 -12.96 7.69 -3.45
N HIS A 176 -13.08 6.40 -3.20
CA HIS A 176 -14.33 5.61 -3.33
C HIS A 176 -14.56 4.72 -2.10
N PRO A 177 -14.77 5.30 -0.89
CA PRO A 177 -14.86 4.52 0.35
C PRO A 177 -15.98 3.49 0.35
N ASP A 178 -17.14 3.81 -0.20
CA ASP A 178 -18.29 2.90 -0.22
C ASP A 178 -18.04 1.69 -1.12
N GLU A 179 -17.50 1.91 -2.31
CA GLU A 179 -17.14 0.84 -3.24
C GLU A 179 -15.99 -0.01 -2.68
N PHE A 180 -14.97 0.62 -2.11
CA PHE A 180 -13.86 -0.06 -1.45
C PHE A 180 -14.35 -0.97 -0.31
N ASN A 181 -15.23 -0.46 0.55
CA ASN A 181 -15.79 -1.23 1.65
C ASN A 181 -16.70 -2.37 1.16
N SER A 182 -17.49 -2.15 0.11
CA SER A 182 -18.31 -3.19 -0.51
C SER A 182 -17.46 -4.35 -1.06
N VAL A 183 -16.35 -4.04 -1.72
CA VAL A 183 -15.38 -5.05 -2.20
C VAL A 183 -14.77 -5.83 -1.03
N LEU A 184 -14.40 -5.14 0.05
CA LEU A 184 -13.88 -5.80 1.25
C LEU A 184 -14.89 -6.76 1.86
N GLU A 185 -16.14 -6.32 2.01
CA GLU A 185 -17.22 -7.14 2.59
C GLU A 185 -17.48 -8.37 1.73
N ASP A 186 -17.54 -8.20 0.40
CA ASP A 186 -17.71 -9.32 -0.54
C ASP A 186 -16.57 -10.33 -0.41
N TRP A 187 -15.33 -9.87 -0.40
CA TRP A 187 -14.18 -10.77 -0.28
C TRP A 187 -14.14 -11.49 1.06
N LEU A 188 -14.39 -10.79 2.15
CA LEU A 188 -14.40 -11.37 3.50
C LEU A 188 -15.53 -12.38 3.69
N THR A 189 -16.66 -12.17 3.04
CA THR A 189 -17.86 -13.00 3.23
C THR A 189 -17.90 -14.17 2.25
N ASN A 190 -17.57 -13.94 0.96
CA ASN A 190 -17.84 -14.88 -0.12
C ASN A 190 -16.59 -15.56 -0.67
N VAL A 191 -15.45 -14.93 -0.60
CA VAL A 191 -14.19 -15.42 -1.20
C VAL A 191 -13.23 -15.94 -0.14
N TYR A 192 -13.09 -15.20 0.96
CA TYR A 192 -12.28 -15.65 2.08
C TYR A 192 -13.04 -16.72 2.86
N GLN A 193 -12.59 -17.96 2.74
CA GLN A 193 -13.09 -19.06 3.59
C GLN A 193 -12.02 -19.36 4.65
N PRO A 194 -12.31 -19.09 5.94
CA PRO A 194 -11.38 -19.48 7.00
C PRO A 194 -11.20 -21.00 6.96
N VAL A 195 -9.96 -21.45 6.93
CA VAL A 195 -9.64 -22.88 7.10
C VAL A 195 -10.13 -23.27 8.49
N SER A 196 -11.15 -24.11 8.55
CA SER A 196 -11.70 -24.68 9.78
C SER A 196 -10.68 -25.57 10.48
#